data_bf24c7bac1a8901c4e089e86c5bd78fd
#
_entry.id   bf24c7bac1a8901c4e089e86c5bd78fd
#
_cell.length_a   1.000
_cell.length_b   1.000
_cell.length_c   1.000
_cell.angle_alpha   90.00
_cell.angle_beta   90.00
_cell.angle_gamma   90.00
#
_symmetry.space_group_name_H-M   'P 1'
#
loop_
_entity.id
_entity.type
_entity.pdbx_description
1 polymer ?
#
loop_
_entity_poly.entity_id
_entity_poly.type
_entity_poly.pdbx_seq_one_letter_code
_entity_poly.pdbx_strand_id
1 'polypeptide(L)'
;MLGRWQPWHKGHTTLFKKALLETGQVCIMIRTVPQDEDASGGRTMVQDDNPFTVEQVIQNIKNALLEEGFEYNKEYTIMTVPNIVDISYGRGVGYTFTQHDLGEDIHNISATKIRAQLRAEGKLD
;
A
#
# COMPACT_ATOMS: atom_id res chain seq x y z
N MET A 1 0.92 -5.27 6.70
CA MET A 1 0.42 -5.12 5.31
C MET A 1 1.57 -4.68 4.42
N LEU A 2 1.74 -5.29 3.28
CA LEU A 2 2.83 -4.96 2.37
C LEU A 2 2.26 -4.57 1.01
N GLY A 3 2.66 -3.44 0.48
CA GLY A 3 2.20 -3.01 -0.83
C GLY A 3 2.88 -1.72 -1.28
N ARG A 4 2.51 -1.24 -2.45
CA ARG A 4 3.02 0.02 -2.97
C ARG A 4 2.11 1.19 -2.65
N TRP A 5 0.83 0.92 -2.51
CA TRP A 5 -0.21 1.89 -2.11
C TRP A 5 -0.24 3.11 -3.05
N GLN A 6 -0.48 2.86 -4.33
CA GLN A 6 -0.37 3.88 -5.40
C GLN A 6 -1.70 4.13 -6.14
N PRO A 7 -2.74 4.66 -5.52
CA PRO A 7 -2.76 5.18 -4.16
C PRO A 7 -3.41 4.22 -3.18
N TRP A 8 -3.33 4.54 -1.92
CA TRP A 8 -4.13 3.88 -0.90
C TRP A 8 -5.60 4.19 -1.18
N HIS A 9 -6.46 3.21 -1.11
CA HIS A 9 -7.87 3.41 -1.41
C HIS A 9 -8.76 2.69 -0.40
N LYS A 10 -10.06 2.79 -0.61
CA LYS A 10 -11.04 2.24 0.33
C LYS A 10 -10.87 0.74 0.54
N GLY A 11 -10.47 0.01 -0.48
CA GLY A 11 -10.21 -1.42 -0.33
C GLY A 11 -9.07 -1.68 0.64
N HIS A 12 -8.04 -0.85 0.60
CA HIS A 12 -6.90 -0.98 1.51
C HIS A 12 -7.31 -0.64 2.93
N THR A 13 -8.18 0.36 3.12
CA THR A 13 -8.70 0.69 4.45
C THR A 13 -9.51 -0.47 5.00
N THR A 14 -10.30 -1.13 4.17
CA THR A 14 -11.06 -2.31 4.60
C THR A 14 -10.13 -3.44 5.01
N LEU A 15 -9.08 -3.68 4.23
CA LEU A 15 -8.08 -4.69 4.56
C LEU A 15 -7.40 -4.34 5.89
N PHE A 16 -7.05 -3.07 6.08
CA PHE A 16 -6.44 -2.61 7.32
C PHE A 16 -7.34 -2.92 8.52
N LYS A 17 -8.63 -2.63 8.41
CA LYS A 17 -9.56 -2.89 9.50
C LYS A 17 -9.63 -4.36 9.85
N LYS A 18 -9.60 -5.23 8.86
CA LYS A 18 -9.61 -6.67 9.10
C LYS A 18 -8.32 -7.13 9.77
N ALA A 19 -7.18 -6.64 9.32
CA ALA A 19 -5.90 -6.99 9.93
C ALA A 19 -5.85 -6.49 11.38
N LEU A 20 -6.35 -5.29 11.63
CA LEU A 20 -6.36 -4.71 12.97
C LEU A 20 -7.20 -5.54 13.93
N LEU A 21 -8.34 -6.06 13.45
CA LEU A 21 -9.18 -6.90 14.28
C LEU A 21 -8.47 -8.18 14.70
N GLU A 22 -7.60 -8.71 13.86
CA GLU A 22 -6.90 -9.93 14.21
C GLU A 22 -5.71 -9.72 15.12
N THR A 23 -5.00 -8.61 14.94
CA THR A 23 -3.71 -8.46 15.60
C THR A 23 -3.66 -7.31 16.59
N GLY A 24 -4.60 -6.40 16.56
CA GLY A 24 -4.62 -5.25 17.47
C GLY A 24 -3.73 -4.10 17.05
N GLN A 25 -2.73 -4.35 16.25
CA GLN A 25 -1.84 -3.32 15.70
C GLN A 25 -1.36 -3.77 14.34
N VAL A 26 -1.12 -2.83 13.44
CA VAL A 26 -0.71 -3.17 12.08
C VAL A 26 0.53 -2.36 11.69
N CYS A 27 1.49 -3.02 11.07
CA CYS A 27 2.60 -2.34 10.44
C CYS A 27 2.31 -2.28 8.94
N ILE A 28 2.22 -1.07 8.40
CA ILE A 28 1.99 -0.88 6.98
C ILE A 28 3.36 -0.68 6.32
N MET A 29 3.76 -1.63 5.50
CA MET A 29 5.06 -1.57 4.84
C MET A 29 4.87 -1.06 3.43
N ILE A 30 5.59 0.01 3.09
CA ILE A 30 5.55 0.58 1.75
C ILE A 30 6.72 0.02 0.96
N ARG A 31 6.40 -0.75 -0.06
CA ARG A 31 7.38 -1.33 -0.94
C ARG A 31 7.83 -0.25 -1.90
N THR A 32 9.08 0.17 -1.80
CA THR A 32 9.58 1.25 -2.64
C THR A 32 10.20 0.68 -3.91
N VAL A 33 10.04 1.42 -4.99
CA VAL A 33 10.65 1.07 -6.25
C VAL A 33 11.63 2.17 -6.57
N PRO A 34 12.91 1.84 -6.74
CA PRO A 34 13.90 2.88 -6.95
C PRO A 34 13.65 3.55 -8.29
N GLN A 35 13.30 4.80 -8.21
CA GLN A 35 12.95 5.48 -9.39
C GLN A 35 14.11 6.11 -10.06
N ASP A 36 15.14 6.31 -9.33
CA ASP A 36 16.22 6.96 -9.81
C ASP A 36 17.21 6.12 -10.24
N GLU A 37 17.19 5.06 -10.00
CA GLU A 37 18.20 4.25 -10.27
C GLU A 37 18.20 3.93 -11.49
N ASP A 38 18.11 4.07 -12.05
CA ASP A 38 18.13 3.75 -13.09
C ASP A 38 18.76 3.57 -13.80
N ALA A 39 19.25 3.87 -13.65
CA ALA A 39 20.09 3.74 -14.24
C ALA A 39 19.93 2.81 -15.16
N SER A 40 20.04 2.08 -15.10
CA SER A 40 19.93 1.19 -15.80
C SER A 40 18.88 1.18 -16.41
N GLY A 41 18.51 1.50 -16.29
CA GLY A 41 17.63 1.28 -16.82
C GLY A 41 16.55 1.68 -16.63
N GLY A 42 16.63 2.35 -16.29
CA GLY A 42 15.74 2.85 -16.14
C GLY A 42 14.52 2.58 -16.02
N ARG A 43 14.08 2.51 -15.57
CA ARG A 43 13.07 2.15 -15.37
C ARG A 43 12.11 3.03 -15.36
N THR A 44 11.93 3.58 -16.05
CA THR A 44 11.04 4.50 -16.07
C THR A 44 9.69 4.07 -16.07
N MET A 45 9.39 2.91 -16.36
CA MET A 45 8.15 2.49 -16.26
C MET A 45 7.60 2.66 -14.96
N VAL A 46 8.41 2.86 -14.03
CA VAL A 46 7.96 3.01 -12.72
C VAL A 46 7.04 4.15 -12.56
N GLN A 47 7.21 5.19 -13.32
CA GLN A 47 6.42 6.37 -13.13
C GLN A 47 4.97 6.16 -13.47
N ASP A 48 4.64 5.28 -14.40
CA ASP A 48 3.26 5.04 -14.75
C ASP A 48 2.51 4.27 -13.67
N ASP A 49 3.18 3.32 -13.04
CA ASP A 49 2.57 2.50 -12.01
C ASP A 49 2.72 3.11 -10.61
N ASN A 50 3.69 3.97 -10.41
CA ASN A 50 3.98 4.54 -9.11
C ASN A 50 4.10 6.07 -9.20
N PRO A 51 3.00 6.76 -9.51
CA PRO A 51 3.05 8.21 -9.70
C PRO A 51 3.20 9.02 -8.43
N PHE A 52 3.01 8.40 -7.28
CA PHE A 52 3.09 9.13 -6.02
C PHE A 52 4.44 8.90 -5.36
N THR A 53 5.00 9.96 -4.76
CA THR A 53 6.25 9.82 -4.02
C THR A 53 5.97 9.09 -2.71
N VAL A 54 7.02 8.63 -2.06
CA VAL A 54 6.86 7.96 -0.77
C VAL A 54 6.19 8.88 0.23
N GLU A 55 6.56 10.15 0.25
CA GLU A 55 5.94 11.11 1.15
C GLU A 55 4.46 11.27 0.89
N GLN A 56 4.06 11.30 -0.38
CA GLN A 56 2.65 11.38 -0.75
C GLN A 56 1.90 10.14 -0.31
N VAL A 57 2.51 8.97 -0.48
CA VAL A 57 1.90 7.72 -0.07
C VAL A 57 1.68 7.72 1.44
N ILE A 58 2.69 8.10 2.21
CA ILE A 58 2.59 8.14 3.66
C ILE A 58 1.46 9.09 4.08
N GLN A 59 1.41 10.28 3.49
CA GLN A 59 0.40 11.25 3.86
C GLN A 59 -1.00 10.77 3.47
N ASN A 60 -1.14 10.13 2.30
CA ASN A 60 -2.42 9.58 1.86
C ASN A 60 -2.94 8.53 2.84
N ILE A 61 -2.05 7.67 3.31
CA ILE A 61 -2.42 6.63 4.27
C ILE A 61 -2.84 7.25 5.59
N LYS A 62 -2.06 8.19 6.10
CA LYS A 62 -2.38 8.84 7.36
C LYS A 62 -3.71 9.57 7.30
N ASN A 63 -3.96 10.28 6.20
CA ASN A 63 -5.21 11.00 6.04
C ASN A 63 -6.40 10.03 5.97
N ALA A 64 -6.27 8.97 5.20
CA ALA A 64 -7.35 8.00 5.04
C ALA A 64 -7.69 7.31 6.37
N LEU A 65 -6.68 6.94 7.12
CA LEU A 65 -6.91 6.24 8.38
C LEU A 65 -7.37 7.19 9.49
N LEU A 66 -6.94 8.44 9.44
CA LEU A 66 -7.40 9.42 10.41
C LEU A 66 -8.90 9.69 10.23
N GLU A 67 -9.39 9.70 8.99
CA GLU A 67 -10.82 9.86 8.75
C GLU A 67 -11.63 8.73 9.36
N GLU A 68 -11.02 7.57 9.55
CA GLU A 68 -11.68 6.43 10.16
C GLU A 68 -11.45 6.37 11.67
N GLY A 69 -10.74 7.34 12.21
CA GLY A 69 -10.49 7.41 13.65
C GLY A 69 -9.24 6.71 14.13
N PHE A 70 -8.35 6.30 13.22
CA PHE A 70 -7.10 5.62 13.60
C PHE A 70 -5.94 6.59 13.58
N GLU A 71 -5.06 6.47 14.58
CA GLU A 71 -3.94 7.39 14.72
C GLU A 71 -2.60 6.72 14.49
N TYR A 72 -1.71 7.42 13.81
CA TYR A 72 -0.37 6.94 13.52
C TYR A 72 0.38 6.68 14.84
N ASN A 73 1.08 5.56 14.88
CA ASN A 73 1.82 5.08 16.06
C ASN A 73 0.95 4.71 17.25
N LYS A 74 -0.35 4.55 17.03
CA LYS A 74 -1.24 4.03 18.05
C LYS A 74 -1.82 2.71 17.56
N GLU A 75 -2.67 2.72 16.53
CA GLU A 75 -3.21 1.50 15.95
C GLU A 75 -2.28 0.95 14.88
N TYR A 76 -1.44 1.79 14.29
CA TYR A 76 -0.56 1.34 13.21
C TYR A 76 0.72 2.15 13.17
N THR A 77 1.70 1.61 12.45
CA THR A 77 2.91 2.35 12.11
C THR A 77 3.19 2.13 10.63
N ILE A 78 4.05 2.95 10.06
CA ILE A 78 4.40 2.87 8.64
C ILE A 78 5.91 2.74 8.53
N MET A 79 6.38 1.83 7.68
CA MET A 79 7.80 1.75 7.38
C MET A 79 7.99 1.52 5.88
N THR A 80 9.09 2.00 5.35
CA THR A 80 9.44 1.75 3.96
C THR A 80 10.34 0.54 3.91
N VAL A 81 10.16 -0.27 2.89
CA VAL A 81 10.96 -1.49 2.70
C VAL A 81 11.39 -1.56 1.25
N PRO A 82 12.45 -2.33 0.95
CA PRO A 82 12.86 -2.52 -0.45
C PRO A 82 11.75 -3.17 -1.25
N ASN A 83 11.94 -3.28 -2.55
CA ASN A 83 10.96 -3.90 -3.42
C ASN A 83 10.98 -5.42 -3.21
N ILE A 84 10.37 -5.85 -2.13
CA ILE A 84 10.36 -7.25 -1.73
C ILE A 84 9.42 -8.03 -2.62
N VAL A 85 9.89 -9.13 -3.17
CA VAL A 85 9.06 -10.00 -4.01
C VAL A 85 8.91 -11.39 -3.42
N ASP A 86 9.67 -11.70 -2.39
CA ASP A 86 9.59 -13.01 -1.74
C ASP A 86 10.00 -12.88 -0.28
N ILE A 87 9.39 -13.68 0.57
CA ILE A 87 9.74 -13.76 1.98
C ILE A 87 9.99 -15.23 2.27
N SER A 88 11.24 -15.55 2.65
CA SER A 88 11.63 -16.91 2.92
C SER A 88 11.91 -17.10 4.40
N TYR A 89 11.54 -18.25 4.93
CA TYR A 89 11.82 -18.54 6.33
C TYR A 89 12.12 -20.03 6.50
N GLY A 90 12.96 -20.34 7.48
CA GLY A 90 13.37 -21.72 7.71
C GLY A 90 12.46 -22.51 8.63
N ARG A 91 11.77 -21.84 9.53
CA ARG A 91 10.86 -22.49 10.46
C ARG A 91 9.58 -21.70 10.55
N GLY A 92 8.46 -22.37 10.54
CA GLY A 92 7.17 -21.70 10.64
C GLY A 92 6.81 -21.38 12.07
N VAL A 93 7.52 -20.45 12.67
CA VAL A 93 7.35 -20.15 14.07
C VAL A 93 6.47 -18.94 14.24
N GLY A 94 5.19 -19.13 14.18
CA GLY A 94 4.22 -18.06 14.46
C GLY A 94 3.98 -17.09 13.32
N TYR A 95 4.52 -17.36 12.13
CA TYR A 95 4.28 -16.48 11.00
C TYR A 95 3.20 -17.05 10.10
N THR A 96 2.27 -16.20 9.70
CA THR A 96 1.22 -16.60 8.78
C THR A 96 1.07 -15.57 7.68
N PHE A 97 0.52 -16.04 6.54
CA PHE A 97 0.15 -15.14 5.46
C PHE A 97 -1.36 -15.26 5.33
N THR A 98 -2.07 -14.20 5.63
CA THR A 98 -3.52 -14.23 5.64
C THR A 98 -4.08 -13.47 4.46
N GLN A 99 -4.91 -14.12 3.69
CA GLN A 99 -5.63 -13.46 2.61
C GLN A 99 -7.05 -13.23 3.12
N HIS A 100 -7.49 -11.98 3.09
CA HIS A 100 -8.81 -11.63 3.55
C HIS A 100 -9.77 -11.51 2.38
N ASP A 101 -10.95 -12.11 2.53
CA ASP A 101 -11.99 -11.94 1.54
C ASP A 101 -12.78 -10.71 1.95
N LEU A 102 -12.69 -9.67 1.16
CA LEU A 102 -13.30 -8.38 1.46
C LEU A 102 -14.62 -8.17 0.75
N GLY A 103 -15.06 -9.15 -0.03
CA GLY A 103 -16.30 -9.02 -0.79
C GLY A 103 -16.05 -8.48 -2.19
N GLU A 104 -16.99 -8.77 -3.10
CA GLU A 104 -16.82 -8.42 -4.48
C GLU A 104 -16.73 -6.93 -4.71
N ASP A 105 -17.50 -6.14 -4.01
CA ASP A 105 -17.47 -4.69 -4.19
C ASP A 105 -16.10 -4.12 -3.89
N ILE A 106 -15.44 -4.64 -2.86
CA ILE A 106 -14.12 -4.15 -2.48
C ILE A 106 -13.06 -4.67 -3.45
N HIS A 107 -13.16 -5.93 -3.85
CA HIS A 107 -12.19 -6.51 -4.78
C HIS A 107 -12.22 -5.81 -6.15
N ASN A 108 -13.33 -5.17 -6.48
CA ASN A 108 -13.43 -4.45 -7.74
C ASN A 108 -12.77 -3.07 -7.69
N ILE A 109 -12.40 -2.60 -6.52
CA ILE A 109 -11.65 -1.36 -6.41
C ILE A 109 -10.20 -1.66 -6.79
N SER A 110 -9.65 -0.87 -7.67
CA SER A 110 -8.31 -1.12 -8.19
C SER A 110 -7.52 0.16 -8.29
N ALA A 111 -6.30 0.15 -7.80
CA ALA A 111 -5.40 1.29 -7.92
C ALA A 111 -5.15 1.63 -9.39
N THR A 112 -5.10 0.62 -10.25
CA THR A 112 -4.93 0.84 -11.69
C THR A 112 -6.10 1.65 -12.24
N LYS A 113 -7.33 1.29 -11.86
CA LYS A 113 -8.51 2.01 -12.30
C LYS A 113 -8.54 3.43 -11.75
N ILE A 114 -8.15 3.58 -10.48
CA ILE A 114 -8.10 4.89 -9.84
C ILE A 114 -7.10 5.79 -10.54
N ARG A 115 -5.92 5.27 -10.85
CA ARG A 115 -4.89 6.05 -11.55
C ARG A 115 -5.38 6.47 -12.94
N ALA A 116 -6.05 5.57 -13.64
CA ALA A 116 -6.59 5.88 -14.96
C ALA A 116 -7.64 6.99 -14.87
N GLN A 117 -8.49 6.93 -13.86
CA GLN A 117 -9.49 7.96 -13.67
C GLN A 117 -8.86 9.31 -13.33
N LEU A 118 -7.87 9.32 -12.46
CA LEU A 118 -7.18 10.56 -12.11
C LEU A 118 -6.48 11.19 -13.31
N ARG A 119 -5.92 10.38 -14.18
CA ARG A 119 -5.31 10.89 -15.41
C ARG A 119 -6.37 11.48 -16.32
N ALA A 120 -7.50 10.81 -16.45
CA ALA A 120 -8.59 11.30 -17.29
C ALA A 120 -9.16 12.61 -16.76
N GLU A 121 -9.10 12.81 -15.43
CA GLU A 121 -9.58 14.05 -14.83
C GLU A 121 -8.50 15.13 -14.78
N GLY A 122 -7.32 14.84 -15.28
CA GLY A 122 -6.22 15.82 -15.25
C GLY A 122 -5.53 15.98 -13.94
N LYS A 123 -5.76 15.08 -12.99
CA LYS A 123 -5.13 15.15 -11.67
C LYS A 123 -3.81 14.41 -11.58
N LEU A 124 -3.52 13.59 -12.58
CA LEU A 124 -2.24 12.91 -12.70
C LEU A 124 -1.74 13.07 -14.11
N ASP A 125 -0.44 13.10 -14.25
CA ASP A 125 0.20 13.18 -15.56
C ASP A 125 0.18 11.86 -16.31
#